data_de7e0327cf8c43db57152d46415b8184
#
_entry.id   de7e0327cf8c43db57152d46415b8184
#
_cell.length_a   1.000
_cell.length_b   1.000
_cell.length_c   1.000
_cell.angle_alpha   90.00
_cell.angle_beta   90.00
_cell.angle_gamma   90.00
#
_symmetry.space_group_name_H-M   'P 1'
#
loop_
_entity.id
_entity.type
_entity.pdbx_description
1 polymer ?
#
loop_
_entity_poly.entity_id
_entity_poly.type
_entity_poly.pdbx_seq_one_letter_code
_entity_poly.pdbx_strand_id
1 'polypeptide(L)'
;INYMGCNMYFDKDGIVVESSSKLYSGVPQIEGLKFTSIVLGSKLDAGDDSVFSDILELTQAFEKYNLDIDKVYFDSSYNVTLYMNEVKIILGNAADITDRLYALKRMENKIANLKGTLYLSDYNGSESSVIFKKEN
;
A
#
# COMPACT_ATOMS: atom_id res chain seq x y z
N ILE A 1 -4.12 8.69 -5.07
CA ILE A 1 -4.13 8.33 -6.50
C ILE A 1 -3.92 9.59 -7.34
N ASN A 2 -2.96 9.53 -8.24
CA ASN A 2 -2.74 10.62 -9.20
C ASN A 2 -3.55 10.37 -10.46
N TYR A 3 -4.30 11.37 -10.90
CA TYR A 3 -5.13 11.30 -12.10
C TYR A 3 -5.09 12.66 -12.80
N MET A 4 -4.62 12.67 -14.04
CA MET A 4 -4.52 13.88 -14.87
C MET A 4 -3.82 15.05 -14.17
N GLY A 5 -2.74 14.77 -13.45
CA GLY A 5 -1.93 15.77 -12.77
C GLY A 5 -2.43 16.23 -11.41
N CYS A 6 -3.55 15.70 -10.95
CA CYS A 6 -4.11 16.00 -9.63
C CYS A 6 -4.11 14.76 -8.74
N ASN A 7 -3.99 14.96 -7.43
CA ASN A 7 -4.14 13.88 -6.46
C ASN A 7 -5.61 13.75 -6.10
N MET A 8 -6.17 12.56 -6.36
CA MET A 8 -7.55 12.25 -6.05
C MET A 8 -7.60 11.49 -4.73
N TYR A 9 -8.37 11.99 -3.78
CA TYR A 9 -8.53 11.41 -2.45
C TYR A 9 -9.89 10.76 -2.35
N PHE A 10 -9.93 9.59 -1.73
CA PHE A 10 -11.18 8.85 -1.52
C PHE A 10 -11.32 8.45 -0.05
N ASP A 11 -12.57 8.28 0.38
CA ASP A 11 -12.89 7.89 1.75
C ASP A 11 -12.92 6.37 1.92
N LYS A 12 -13.28 5.93 3.11
CA LYS A 12 -13.37 4.49 3.46
C LYS A 12 -14.41 3.73 2.61
N ASP A 13 -15.36 4.43 2.02
CA ASP A 13 -16.40 3.83 1.18
C ASP A 13 -16.05 3.87 -0.30
N GLY A 14 -14.86 4.39 -0.61
CA GLY A 14 -14.38 4.47 -1.98
C GLY A 14 -14.91 5.64 -2.78
N ILE A 15 -15.55 6.58 -2.12
CA ILE A 15 -16.05 7.78 -2.78
C ILE A 15 -14.93 8.79 -2.91
N VAL A 16 -14.77 9.36 -4.10
CA VAL A 16 -13.77 10.40 -4.35
C VAL A 16 -14.27 11.70 -3.72
N VAL A 17 -13.58 12.15 -2.68
CA VAL A 17 -14.02 13.29 -1.87
C VAL A 17 -13.27 14.58 -2.15
N GLU A 18 -12.07 14.49 -2.74
CA GLU A 18 -11.25 15.67 -2.99
C GLU A 18 -10.32 15.45 -4.17
N SER A 19 -10.09 16.52 -4.93
CA SER A 19 -9.05 16.63 -5.94
C SER A 19 -8.13 17.78 -5.55
N SER A 20 -6.82 17.52 -5.46
CA SER A 20 -5.87 18.52 -5.00
C SER A 20 -4.52 18.37 -5.71
N SER A 21 -3.85 19.51 -5.91
CA SER A 21 -2.46 19.49 -6.36
C SER A 21 -1.48 19.19 -5.21
N LYS A 22 -1.96 19.18 -3.98
CA LYS A 22 -1.15 18.92 -2.79
C LYS A 22 -1.16 17.44 -2.42
N LEU A 23 -0.01 16.97 -1.90
CA LEU A 23 0.09 15.67 -1.23
C LEU A 23 -0.03 15.89 0.27
N TYR A 24 -1.05 15.28 0.89
CA TYR A 24 -1.21 15.36 2.33
C TYR A 24 -0.33 14.31 3.01
N SER A 25 0.41 14.71 4.04
CA SER A 25 1.20 13.79 4.84
C SER A 25 0.31 12.80 5.59
N GLY A 26 0.80 11.59 5.80
CA GLY A 26 0.05 10.55 6.51
C GLY A 26 -0.99 9.83 5.66
N VAL A 27 -1.12 10.18 4.39
CA VAL A 27 -2.04 9.52 3.46
C VAL A 27 -1.20 8.73 2.44
N PRO A 28 -1.32 7.38 2.42
CA PRO A 28 -0.58 6.58 1.45
C PRO A 28 -1.05 6.86 0.03
N GLN A 29 -0.12 6.93 -0.90
CA GLN A 29 -0.43 7.07 -2.32
C GLN A 29 -0.67 5.69 -2.93
N ILE A 30 -1.77 5.53 -3.66
CA ILE A 30 -2.10 4.28 -4.35
C ILE A 30 -1.69 4.43 -5.82
N GLU A 31 -0.90 3.48 -6.32
CA GLU A 31 -0.44 3.46 -7.70
C GLU A 31 -0.63 2.09 -8.34
N GLY A 32 -0.56 2.04 -9.67
CA GLY A 32 -0.59 0.81 -10.45
C GLY A 32 -1.97 0.36 -10.88
N LEU A 33 -3.02 0.91 -10.30
CA LEU A 33 -4.40 0.60 -10.69
C LEU A 33 -4.80 1.45 -11.91
N LYS A 34 -5.60 0.87 -12.78
CA LYS A 34 -6.13 1.56 -13.94
C LYS A 34 -7.58 1.91 -13.72
N PHE A 35 -7.89 3.18 -13.93
CA PHE A 35 -9.26 3.70 -13.84
C PHE A 35 -9.67 4.26 -15.20
N THR A 36 -10.90 3.96 -15.62
CA THR A 36 -11.45 4.54 -16.86
C THR A 36 -11.77 6.01 -16.68
N SER A 37 -12.27 6.37 -15.50
CA SER A 37 -12.51 7.75 -15.12
C SER A 37 -12.55 7.86 -13.61
N ILE A 38 -12.17 9.04 -13.09
CA ILE A 38 -12.30 9.37 -11.67
C ILE A 38 -13.13 10.64 -11.58
N VAL A 39 -14.28 10.55 -10.92
CA VAL A 39 -15.23 11.66 -10.80
C VAL A 39 -15.45 11.99 -9.34
N LEU A 40 -15.31 13.26 -9.00
CA LEU A 40 -15.53 13.77 -7.66
C LEU A 40 -16.97 13.46 -7.20
N GLY A 41 -17.13 12.94 -6.01
CA GLY A 41 -18.42 12.55 -5.46
C GLY A 41 -18.89 11.16 -5.85
N SER A 42 -18.18 10.48 -6.76
CA SER A 42 -18.54 9.13 -7.22
C SER A 42 -17.60 8.09 -6.63
N LYS A 43 -18.09 6.84 -6.59
CA LYS A 43 -17.27 5.71 -6.15
C LYS A 43 -16.20 5.39 -7.20
N LEU A 44 -14.99 5.12 -6.76
CA LEU A 44 -13.92 4.65 -7.64
C LEU A 44 -14.27 3.29 -8.25
N ASP A 45 -14.00 3.15 -9.55
CA ASP A 45 -14.18 1.91 -10.28
C ASP A 45 -12.82 1.44 -10.81
N ALA A 46 -12.26 0.45 -10.15
CA ALA A 46 -10.98 -0.18 -10.54
C ALA A 46 -11.19 -1.42 -11.42
N GLY A 47 -12.43 -1.68 -11.85
CA GLY A 47 -12.78 -2.85 -12.65
C GLY A 47 -13.05 -4.12 -11.84
N ASP A 48 -12.56 -4.18 -10.61
CA ASP A 48 -12.75 -5.32 -9.70
C ASP A 48 -12.99 -4.79 -8.29
N ASP A 49 -14.19 -5.03 -7.76
CA ASP A 49 -14.58 -4.56 -6.42
C ASP A 49 -13.71 -5.17 -5.31
N SER A 50 -13.13 -6.35 -5.53
CA SER A 50 -12.27 -6.99 -4.53
C SER A 50 -10.98 -6.19 -4.30
N VAL A 51 -10.45 -5.53 -5.32
CA VAL A 51 -9.28 -4.66 -5.20
C VAL A 51 -9.54 -3.53 -4.23
N PHE A 52 -10.74 -2.97 -4.28
CA PHE A 52 -11.13 -1.88 -3.40
C PHE A 52 -11.20 -2.33 -1.95
N SER A 53 -11.78 -3.52 -1.71
CA SER A 53 -11.79 -4.14 -0.37
C SER A 53 -10.37 -4.35 0.14
N ASP A 54 -9.46 -4.77 -0.72
CA ASP A 54 -8.05 -4.96 -0.36
C ASP A 54 -7.40 -3.64 0.04
N ILE A 55 -7.65 -2.56 -0.70
CA ILE A 55 -7.14 -1.22 -0.36
C ILE A 55 -7.63 -0.79 1.02
N LEU A 56 -8.92 -0.97 1.31
CA LEU A 56 -9.49 -0.61 2.60
C LEU A 56 -8.90 -1.44 3.73
N GLU A 57 -8.74 -2.74 3.53
CA GLU A 57 -8.13 -3.63 4.52
C GLU A 57 -6.68 -3.22 4.81
N LEU A 58 -5.90 -2.92 3.76
CA LEU A 58 -4.53 -2.44 3.90
C LEU A 58 -4.46 -1.14 4.70
N THR A 59 -5.25 -0.15 4.32
CA THR A 59 -5.19 1.18 4.96
C THR A 59 -5.67 1.13 6.40
N GLN A 60 -6.68 0.31 6.71
CA GLN A 60 -7.12 0.08 8.08
C GLN A 60 -6.03 -0.60 8.91
N ALA A 61 -5.31 -1.56 8.33
CA ALA A 61 -4.21 -2.23 9.01
C ALA A 61 -3.02 -1.29 9.25
N PHE A 62 -2.72 -0.41 8.30
CA PHE A 62 -1.68 0.62 8.51
C PHE A 62 -2.00 1.49 9.71
N GLU A 63 -3.25 1.90 9.84
CA GLU A 63 -3.70 2.69 10.98
C GLU A 63 -3.64 1.89 12.28
N LYS A 64 -4.14 0.66 12.26
CA LYS A 64 -4.17 -0.22 13.43
C LYS A 64 -2.77 -0.51 13.98
N TYR A 65 -1.81 -0.78 13.11
CA TYR A 65 -0.43 -1.08 13.49
C TYR A 65 0.47 0.15 13.53
N ASN A 66 -0.08 1.33 13.27
CA ASN A 66 0.68 2.58 13.21
C ASN A 66 1.88 2.49 12.27
N LEU A 67 1.62 1.99 11.07
CA LEU A 67 2.62 1.90 9.99
C LEU A 67 2.52 3.14 9.11
N ASP A 68 3.64 3.83 8.93
CA ASP A 68 3.72 5.01 8.08
C ASP A 68 4.17 4.63 6.67
N ILE A 69 3.21 4.24 5.86
CA ILE A 69 3.44 3.78 4.49
C ILE A 69 3.27 4.95 3.53
N ASP A 70 4.27 5.20 2.69
CA ASP A 70 4.26 6.31 1.74
C ASP A 70 3.47 5.98 0.48
N LYS A 71 3.59 4.74 -0.01
CA LYS A 71 3.00 4.34 -1.27
C LYS A 71 2.61 2.86 -1.25
N VAL A 72 1.47 2.56 -1.88
CA VAL A 72 1.00 1.20 -2.15
C VAL A 72 0.93 1.04 -3.66
N TYR A 73 1.66 0.07 -4.20
CA TYR A 73 1.67 -0.22 -5.63
C TYR A 73 1.02 -1.57 -5.90
N PHE A 74 0.10 -1.62 -6.86
CA PHE A 74 -0.52 -2.84 -7.36
C PHE A 74 0.02 -3.13 -8.75
N ASP A 75 0.51 -4.36 -8.97
CA ASP A 75 0.90 -4.79 -10.32
C ASP A 75 -0.32 -5.27 -11.12
N SER A 76 -0.08 -5.74 -12.35
CA SER A 76 -1.16 -6.20 -13.23
C SER A 76 -1.89 -7.45 -12.71
N SER A 77 -1.28 -8.19 -11.79
CA SER A 77 -1.88 -9.36 -11.14
C SER A 77 -2.40 -9.03 -9.74
N TYR A 78 -2.48 -7.74 -9.40
CA TYR A 78 -2.91 -7.22 -8.10
C TYR A 78 -2.02 -7.66 -6.93
N ASN A 79 -0.77 -7.99 -7.19
CA ASN A 79 0.22 -8.15 -6.13
C ASN A 79 0.61 -6.78 -5.58
N VAL A 80 0.88 -6.74 -4.28
CA VAL A 80 1.08 -5.51 -3.54
C VAL A 80 2.55 -5.31 -3.20
N THR A 81 3.05 -4.12 -3.47
CA THR A 81 4.35 -3.63 -3.02
C THR A 81 4.14 -2.35 -2.23
N LEU A 82 4.73 -2.28 -1.04
CA LEU A 82 4.69 -1.10 -0.20
C LEU A 82 6.01 -0.36 -0.26
N TYR A 83 5.95 0.95 -0.07
CA TYR A 83 7.14 1.80 0.05
C TYR A 83 7.09 2.52 1.39
N MET A 84 8.14 2.36 2.17
CA MET A 84 8.28 2.99 3.48
C MET A 84 9.71 3.54 3.58
N ASN A 85 9.85 4.87 3.58
CA ASN A 85 11.16 5.52 3.49
C ASN A 85 11.93 5.03 2.27
N GLU A 86 13.13 4.49 2.43
CA GLU A 86 13.95 3.96 1.35
C GLU A 86 13.84 2.44 1.20
N VAL A 87 12.86 1.83 1.86
CA VAL A 87 12.64 0.38 1.81
C VAL A 87 11.43 0.07 0.94
N LYS A 88 11.65 -0.81 -0.03
CA LYS A 88 10.62 -1.42 -0.86
C LYS A 88 10.21 -2.74 -0.22
N ILE A 89 8.92 -2.95 -0.01
CA ILE A 89 8.40 -4.12 0.68
C ILE A 89 7.53 -4.92 -0.27
N ILE A 90 7.98 -6.11 -0.64
CA ILE A 90 7.23 -7.01 -1.51
C ILE A 90 6.27 -7.81 -0.63
N LEU A 91 5.02 -7.44 -0.65
CA LEU A 91 3.99 -8.07 0.18
C LEU A 91 3.35 -9.29 -0.51
N GLY A 92 3.26 -9.27 -1.83
CA GLY A 92 2.62 -10.33 -2.60
C GLY A 92 1.12 -10.10 -2.75
N ASN A 93 0.34 -11.18 -2.90
CA ASN A 93 -1.09 -11.05 -3.05
C ASN A 93 -1.74 -10.61 -1.72
N ALA A 94 -2.98 -10.13 -1.81
CA ALA A 94 -3.67 -9.54 -0.66
C ALA A 94 -4.22 -10.58 0.34
N ALA A 95 -4.05 -11.88 0.10
CA ALA A 95 -4.41 -12.90 1.07
C ALA A 95 -3.42 -12.88 2.23
N ASP A 96 -3.91 -13.06 3.46
CA ASP A 96 -3.11 -13.10 4.68
C ASP A 96 -2.29 -11.83 4.95
N ILE A 97 -2.78 -10.69 4.48
CA ILE A 97 -2.13 -9.38 4.66
C ILE A 97 -1.83 -9.09 6.13
N THR A 98 -2.75 -9.42 7.02
CA THR A 98 -2.65 -9.06 8.44
C THR A 98 -1.38 -9.62 9.07
N ASP A 99 -1.06 -10.89 8.82
CA ASP A 99 0.13 -11.52 9.39
C ASP A 99 1.40 -10.89 8.85
N ARG A 100 1.44 -10.58 7.56
CA ARG A 100 2.60 -9.95 6.93
C ARG A 100 2.81 -8.52 7.42
N LEU A 101 1.75 -7.76 7.60
CA LEU A 101 1.83 -6.40 8.13
C LEU A 101 2.25 -6.40 9.60
N TYR A 102 1.79 -7.37 10.36
CA TYR A 102 2.24 -7.54 11.73
C TYR A 102 3.75 -7.84 11.79
N ALA A 103 4.22 -8.72 10.91
CA ALA A 103 5.66 -9.01 10.79
C ALA A 103 6.45 -7.76 10.40
N LEU A 104 5.93 -6.95 9.48
CA LEU A 104 6.54 -5.68 9.09
C LEU A 104 6.66 -4.74 10.29
N LYS A 105 5.61 -4.62 11.09
CA LYS A 105 5.62 -3.77 12.29
C LYS A 105 6.69 -4.21 13.28
N ARG A 106 6.85 -5.51 13.47
CA ARG A 106 7.89 -6.05 14.37
C ARG A 106 9.30 -5.75 13.87
N MET A 107 9.49 -5.58 12.58
CA MET A 107 10.79 -5.31 11.96
C MET A 107 11.04 -3.82 11.68
N GLU A 108 10.05 -2.96 11.91
CA GLU A 108 10.09 -1.56 11.52
C GLU A 108 11.36 -0.85 12.01
N ASN A 109 11.72 -1.04 13.28
CA ASN A 109 12.90 -0.38 13.84
C ASN A 109 14.21 -0.90 13.24
N LYS A 110 14.23 -2.16 12.81
CA LYS A 110 15.42 -2.76 12.21
C LYS A 110 15.69 -2.23 10.81
N ILE A 111 14.65 -1.84 10.08
CA ILE A 111 14.76 -1.42 8.68
C ILE A 111 14.60 0.10 8.49
N ALA A 112 14.29 0.85 9.54
CA ALA A 112 13.96 2.28 9.46
C ALA A 112 15.04 3.13 8.79
N ASN A 113 16.31 2.79 8.97
CA ASN A 113 17.45 3.52 8.41
C ASN A 113 18.16 2.74 7.31
N LEU A 114 17.56 1.67 6.82
CA LEU A 114 18.12 0.85 5.75
C LEU A 114 17.59 1.29 4.40
N LYS A 115 18.27 0.88 3.35
CA LYS A 115 17.86 1.06 1.97
C LYS A 115 17.94 -0.29 1.28
N GLY A 116 16.83 -0.72 0.68
CA GLY A 116 16.79 -2.02 0.02
C GLY A 116 15.37 -2.54 -0.14
N THR A 117 15.29 -3.86 -0.30
CA THR A 117 14.01 -4.55 -0.54
C THR A 117 13.80 -5.64 0.50
N LEU A 118 12.64 -5.57 1.15
CA LEU A 118 12.18 -6.57 2.12
C LEU A 118 11.16 -7.47 1.43
N TYR A 119 11.41 -8.78 1.46
CA TYR A 119 10.52 -9.77 0.85
C TYR A 119 9.68 -10.45 1.93
N LEU A 120 8.39 -10.16 1.94
CA LEU A 120 7.41 -10.75 2.85
C LEU A 120 6.42 -11.68 2.16
N SER A 121 6.51 -11.80 0.83
CA SER A 121 5.54 -12.60 0.06
C SER A 121 5.51 -14.08 0.46
N ASP A 122 6.63 -14.61 0.93
CA ASP A 122 6.76 -16.01 1.35
C ASP A 122 6.74 -16.18 2.88
N TYR A 123 6.33 -15.15 3.61
CA TYR A 123 6.28 -15.21 5.06
C TYR A 123 5.34 -16.31 5.54
N ASN A 124 5.85 -17.18 6.40
CA ASN A 124 5.13 -18.37 6.89
C ASN A 124 4.95 -18.41 8.41
N GLY A 125 5.10 -17.25 9.08
CA GLY A 125 5.05 -17.14 10.54
C GLY A 125 6.42 -17.18 11.21
N SER A 126 7.49 -17.49 10.45
CA SER A 126 8.86 -17.53 10.95
C SER A 126 9.69 -16.39 10.35
N GLU A 127 10.47 -15.71 11.18
CA GLU A 127 11.39 -14.67 10.70
C GLU A 127 12.42 -15.19 9.70
N SER A 128 12.73 -16.48 9.74
CA SER A 128 13.67 -17.09 8.78
C SER A 128 13.11 -17.12 7.34
N SER A 129 11.80 -16.96 7.16
CA SER A 129 11.18 -16.87 5.83
C SER A 129 11.23 -15.45 5.24
N VAL A 130 11.68 -14.46 6.02
CA VAL A 130 11.79 -13.08 5.59
C VAL A 130 13.20 -12.81 5.06
N ILE A 131 13.27 -12.20 3.89
CA ILE A 131 14.55 -11.89 3.24
C ILE A 131 14.64 -10.39 3.03
N PHE A 132 15.74 -9.79 3.46
CA PHE A 132 16.04 -8.39 3.17
C PHE A 132 17.30 -8.32 2.31
N LYS A 133 17.18 -7.67 1.14
CA LYS A 133 18.31 -7.42 0.24
C LYS A 133 18.68 -5.95 0.31
N LYS A 134 19.84 -5.68 0.90
CA LYS A 134 20.35 -4.32 1.04
C LYS A 134 20.79 -3.77 -0.31
N GLU A 135 20.45 -2.52 -0.56
CA GLU A 135 20.92 -1.79 -1.73
C GLU A 135 22.18 -1.01 -1.38
N ASN A 136 23.18 -1.06 -2.26
CA ASN A 136 24.43 -0.33 -2.09
C ASN A 136 24.34 1.11 -2.60
#